data_89281003697bd36d9730dcdee21ee2e2
#
_entry.id   89281003697bd36d9730dcdee21ee2e2
#
_cell.length_a   1.000
_cell.length_b   1.000
_cell.length_c   1.000
_cell.angle_alpha   90.00
_cell.angle_beta   90.00
_cell.angle_gamma   90.00
#
_symmetry.space_group_name_H-M   'P 1'
#
loop_
_entity.id
_entity.type
_entity.pdbx_description
1 polymer ?
#
loop_
_entity_poly.entity_id
_entity_poly.type
_entity_poly.pdbx_seq_one_letter_code
_entity_poly.pdbx_strand_id
1 'polypeptide(L)'
;MKIKSLKGVNLGGWLVLERWITPSIFNNTTAIDEYSLCSELGAVKSRKLLEKHRKNFITTADFKWIKDNGAELLRIPVGYWIFGDKKPYLSCIEYLDFAFKNAEKFGLEVIIDFHGAAGSQNSKQHSGQKGLMEWYKSSNQSKSLQVIERLAKRYGKSPSLYGIELLNEPDSSIPYKTLYDFYVKGYKIVRKYCSEEVAVIISDQFRPFRWRLGLGKRFKNVVLDIHLYQIFGKRNKSRKYRQQIQIVKYVWRLHIWIIQRTIPVLIGEWSAVSNKSLGNNSQEYMNLQMQAFSTTRGWCYWTYKTEHNSSWSYRFNIDKHHPRLKR
;
A
#
# COMPACT_ATOMS: atom_id res chain seq x y z
N MET A 1 27.76 -2.82 -1.29
CA MET A 1 26.80 -3.46 -2.22
C MET A 1 25.74 -2.45 -2.66
N LYS A 2 25.46 -2.30 -3.96
CA LYS A 2 24.29 -1.53 -4.41
C LYS A 2 23.03 -2.31 -3.99
N ILE A 3 22.18 -1.69 -3.19
CA ILE A 3 20.89 -2.28 -2.82
C ILE A 3 20.05 -2.39 -4.10
N LYS A 4 19.60 -3.61 -4.42
CA LYS A 4 18.68 -3.84 -5.54
C LYS A 4 17.33 -3.21 -5.17
N SER A 5 16.84 -2.29 -6.00
CA SER A 5 15.49 -1.74 -5.85
C SER A 5 14.46 -2.76 -6.34
N LEU A 6 13.57 -3.19 -5.46
CA LEU A 6 12.52 -4.15 -5.81
C LEU A 6 11.39 -3.46 -6.57
N LYS A 7 10.91 -4.11 -7.61
CA LYS A 7 9.76 -3.65 -8.39
C LYS A 7 8.52 -4.34 -7.88
N GLY A 8 7.48 -3.58 -7.59
CA GLY A 8 6.30 -4.13 -6.96
C GLY A 8 4.97 -3.56 -7.43
N VAL A 9 3.92 -4.18 -6.93
CA VAL A 9 2.54 -3.77 -7.13
C VAL A 9 1.76 -3.82 -5.83
N ASN A 10 0.78 -2.95 -5.70
CA ASN A 10 -0.22 -3.01 -4.64
C ASN A 10 -1.36 -3.93 -5.06
N LEU A 11 -1.77 -4.86 -4.20
CA LEU A 11 -3.00 -5.64 -4.39
C LEU A 11 -4.21 -4.88 -3.80
N GLY A 12 -4.39 -3.62 -4.24
CA GLY A 12 -5.47 -2.75 -3.79
C GLY A 12 -6.85 -3.23 -4.25
N GLY A 13 -7.90 -2.90 -3.47
CA GLY A 13 -9.28 -3.30 -3.75
C GLY A 13 -9.57 -4.78 -3.51
N TRP A 14 -8.66 -5.53 -2.94
CA TRP A 14 -8.81 -6.97 -2.67
C TRP A 14 -9.26 -7.28 -1.24
N LEU A 15 -8.39 -7.05 -0.25
CA LEU A 15 -8.68 -7.31 1.17
C LEU A 15 -9.21 -6.08 1.91
N VAL A 16 -8.96 -4.90 1.36
CA VAL A 16 -9.59 -3.63 1.70
C VAL A 16 -10.27 -3.13 0.44
N LEU A 17 -11.59 -2.95 0.49
CA LEU A 17 -12.35 -2.56 -0.70
C LEU A 17 -12.21 -1.07 -1.00
N GLU A 18 -12.10 -0.77 -2.28
CA GLU A 18 -12.22 0.59 -2.81
C GLU A 18 -13.17 0.61 -4.00
N ARG A 19 -14.28 1.36 -3.88
CA ARG A 19 -15.35 1.39 -4.88
C ARG A 19 -14.88 1.73 -6.29
N TRP A 20 -13.87 2.56 -6.43
CA TRP A 20 -13.33 2.94 -7.74
C TRP A 20 -12.46 1.86 -8.40
N ILE A 21 -11.89 0.93 -7.61
CA ILE A 21 -11.12 -0.21 -8.13
C ILE A 21 -12.04 -1.33 -8.61
N THR A 22 -13.08 -1.63 -7.81
CA THR A 22 -14.02 -2.73 -8.03
C THR A 22 -15.47 -2.26 -7.87
N PRO A 23 -15.95 -1.36 -8.75
CA PRO A 23 -17.28 -0.75 -8.62
C PRO A 23 -18.43 -1.76 -8.63
N SER A 24 -18.32 -2.88 -9.35
CA SER A 24 -19.39 -3.87 -9.43
C SER A 24 -19.80 -4.48 -8.10
N ILE A 25 -18.88 -4.53 -7.12
CA ILE A 25 -19.18 -5.03 -5.77
C ILE A 25 -20.21 -4.14 -5.06
N PHE A 26 -20.23 -2.87 -5.41
CA PHE A 26 -21.11 -1.86 -4.81
C PHE A 26 -22.40 -1.63 -5.60
N ASN A 27 -22.65 -2.41 -6.66
CA ASN A 27 -23.88 -2.29 -7.44
C ASN A 27 -25.11 -2.56 -6.58
N ASN A 28 -26.18 -1.79 -6.83
CA ASN A 28 -27.43 -1.84 -6.09
C ASN A 28 -27.30 -1.54 -4.58
N THR A 29 -26.28 -0.76 -4.21
CA THR A 29 -26.07 -0.24 -2.84
C THR A 29 -25.75 1.25 -2.86
N THR A 30 -25.96 1.91 -1.73
CA THR A 30 -25.52 3.30 -1.50
C THR A 30 -24.13 3.35 -0.87
N ALA A 31 -23.57 2.20 -0.55
CA ALA A 31 -22.29 2.03 0.14
C ALA A 31 -21.11 2.66 -0.63
N ILE A 32 -20.17 3.21 0.12
CA ILE A 32 -18.99 3.91 -0.40
C ILE A 32 -17.66 3.27 0.04
N ASP A 33 -17.73 2.38 1.02
CA ASP A 33 -16.61 1.65 1.62
C ASP A 33 -17.06 0.28 2.15
N GLU A 34 -16.13 -0.52 2.64
CA GLU A 34 -16.42 -1.88 3.12
C GLU A 34 -17.33 -1.88 4.36
N TYR A 35 -17.18 -0.88 5.25
CA TYR A 35 -18.04 -0.76 6.44
C TYR A 35 -19.49 -0.56 6.05
N SER A 36 -19.79 0.45 5.22
CA SER A 36 -21.14 0.78 4.78
C SER A 36 -21.74 -0.34 3.93
N LEU A 37 -20.92 -1.01 3.11
CA LEU A 37 -21.36 -2.16 2.31
C LEU A 37 -21.80 -3.33 3.20
N CYS A 38 -20.98 -3.70 4.17
CA CYS A 38 -21.33 -4.79 5.09
C CYS A 38 -22.52 -4.44 5.99
N SER A 39 -22.64 -3.17 6.40
CA SER A 39 -23.78 -2.69 7.20
C SER A 39 -25.08 -2.74 6.42
N GLU A 40 -25.06 -2.28 5.15
CA GLU A 40 -26.26 -2.23 4.30
C GLU A 40 -26.75 -3.62 3.88
N LEU A 41 -25.82 -4.51 3.50
CA LEU A 41 -26.17 -5.83 3.00
C LEU A 41 -26.46 -6.85 4.11
N GLY A 42 -25.95 -6.62 5.31
CA GLY A 42 -25.97 -7.59 6.41
C GLY A 42 -25.00 -8.77 6.20
N ALA A 43 -24.81 -9.56 7.24
CA ALA A 43 -23.75 -10.56 7.30
C ALA A 43 -23.82 -11.64 6.20
N VAL A 44 -25.03 -12.15 5.88
CA VAL A 44 -25.19 -13.26 4.92
C VAL A 44 -24.89 -12.82 3.49
N LYS A 45 -25.48 -11.71 3.04
CA LYS A 45 -25.28 -11.19 1.67
C LYS A 45 -23.82 -10.71 1.50
N SER A 46 -23.29 -9.99 2.49
CA SER A 46 -21.89 -9.54 2.47
C SER A 46 -20.92 -10.70 2.37
N ARG A 47 -21.14 -11.79 3.12
CA ARG A 47 -20.28 -12.98 3.06
C ARG A 47 -20.22 -13.55 1.66
N LYS A 48 -21.37 -13.85 1.04
CA LYS A 48 -21.45 -14.39 -0.32
C LYS A 48 -20.76 -13.50 -1.35
N LEU A 49 -20.96 -12.19 -1.25
CA LEU A 49 -20.39 -11.20 -2.17
C LEU A 49 -18.85 -11.11 -2.02
N LEU A 50 -18.38 -10.94 -0.77
CA LEU A 50 -16.97 -10.71 -0.49
C LEU A 50 -16.12 -11.98 -0.69
N GLU A 51 -16.63 -13.16 -0.34
CA GLU A 51 -15.96 -14.43 -0.63
C GLU A 51 -15.79 -14.64 -2.15
N LYS A 52 -16.87 -14.38 -2.93
CA LYS A 52 -16.79 -14.44 -4.39
C LYS A 52 -15.75 -13.47 -4.94
N HIS A 53 -15.73 -12.23 -4.46
CA HIS A 53 -14.75 -11.22 -4.87
C HIS A 53 -13.33 -11.64 -4.52
N ARG A 54 -13.06 -11.93 -3.25
CA ARG A 54 -11.71 -12.24 -2.76
C ARG A 54 -11.12 -13.48 -3.41
N LYS A 55 -11.96 -14.47 -3.70
CA LYS A 55 -11.55 -15.69 -4.41
C LYS A 55 -11.19 -15.45 -5.88
N ASN A 56 -11.89 -14.54 -6.57
CA ASN A 56 -11.78 -14.39 -8.03
C ASN A 56 -10.97 -13.16 -8.46
N PHE A 57 -10.86 -12.14 -7.61
CA PHE A 57 -10.16 -10.91 -7.99
C PHE A 57 -8.65 -11.10 -8.03
N ILE A 58 -8.05 -11.79 -7.07
CA ILE A 58 -6.63 -12.15 -7.08
C ILE A 58 -6.53 -13.68 -7.04
N THR A 59 -5.92 -14.27 -8.05
CA THR A 59 -5.81 -15.72 -8.25
C THR A 59 -4.35 -16.14 -8.37
N THR A 60 -4.06 -17.44 -8.31
CA THR A 60 -2.71 -17.97 -8.52
C THR A 60 -2.11 -17.54 -9.88
N ALA A 61 -2.95 -17.39 -10.91
CA ALA A 61 -2.50 -16.91 -12.22
C ALA A 61 -2.01 -15.44 -12.17
N ASP A 62 -2.59 -14.62 -11.29
CA ASP A 62 -2.15 -13.24 -11.10
C ASP A 62 -0.74 -13.17 -10.48
N PHE A 63 -0.43 -14.01 -9.48
CA PHE A 63 0.92 -14.08 -8.90
C PHE A 63 1.96 -14.54 -9.95
N LYS A 64 1.61 -15.53 -10.74
CA LYS A 64 2.48 -15.96 -11.86
C LYS A 64 2.69 -14.83 -12.85
N TRP A 65 1.63 -14.14 -13.29
CA TRP A 65 1.71 -13.01 -14.20
C TRP A 65 2.60 -11.88 -13.65
N ILE A 66 2.45 -11.53 -12.36
CA ILE A 66 3.26 -10.51 -11.69
C ILE A 66 4.75 -10.87 -11.77
N LYS A 67 5.09 -12.12 -11.44
CA LYS A 67 6.48 -12.61 -11.53
C LYS A 67 7.03 -12.60 -12.93
N ASP A 68 6.27 -13.14 -13.89
CA ASP A 68 6.67 -13.25 -15.30
C ASP A 68 6.90 -11.85 -15.93
N ASN A 69 6.22 -10.81 -15.42
CA ASN A 69 6.39 -9.43 -15.88
C ASN A 69 7.38 -8.62 -15.03
N GLY A 70 8.22 -9.29 -14.25
CA GLY A 70 9.39 -8.71 -13.60
C GLY A 70 9.10 -7.90 -12.31
N ALA A 71 7.90 -8.02 -11.74
CA ALA A 71 7.64 -7.56 -10.39
C ALA A 71 8.02 -8.64 -9.37
N GLU A 72 8.61 -8.22 -8.25
CA GLU A 72 9.17 -9.09 -7.22
C GLU A 72 8.56 -8.82 -5.83
N LEU A 73 7.86 -7.69 -5.68
CA LEU A 73 7.33 -7.20 -4.40
C LEU A 73 5.80 -7.01 -4.49
N LEU A 74 5.10 -7.50 -3.49
CA LEU A 74 3.66 -7.30 -3.31
C LEU A 74 3.43 -6.46 -2.07
N ARG A 75 2.77 -5.30 -2.19
CA ARG A 75 2.23 -4.58 -1.04
C ARG A 75 0.75 -4.93 -0.93
N ILE A 76 0.36 -5.51 0.21
CA ILE A 76 -0.98 -6.06 0.41
C ILE A 76 -1.70 -5.26 1.48
N PRO A 77 -2.63 -4.35 1.10
CA PRO A 77 -3.47 -3.64 2.04
C PRO A 77 -4.33 -4.58 2.89
N VAL A 78 -4.29 -4.41 4.22
CA VAL A 78 -5.13 -5.13 5.18
C VAL A 78 -5.80 -4.17 6.15
N GLY A 79 -7.01 -4.51 6.57
CA GLY A 79 -7.73 -3.75 7.58
C GLY A 79 -7.60 -4.36 8.99
N TYR A 80 -7.87 -3.54 10.03
CA TYR A 80 -7.88 -4.02 11.42
C TYR A 80 -8.91 -5.13 11.68
N TRP A 81 -9.81 -5.33 10.75
CA TRP A 81 -10.84 -6.37 10.77
C TRP A 81 -10.43 -7.69 10.11
N ILE A 82 -9.20 -7.81 9.64
CA ILE A 82 -8.75 -8.95 8.83
C ILE A 82 -9.04 -10.32 9.47
N PHE A 83 -9.06 -10.39 10.79
CA PHE A 83 -9.36 -11.64 11.53
C PHE A 83 -10.85 -11.87 11.78
N GLY A 84 -11.74 -10.97 11.36
CA GLY A 84 -13.21 -11.15 11.46
C GLY A 84 -13.83 -10.86 12.82
N ASP A 85 -13.07 -10.39 13.79
CA ASP A 85 -13.53 -10.07 15.14
C ASP A 85 -14.12 -8.66 15.30
N LYS A 86 -14.37 -7.98 14.18
CA LYS A 86 -14.90 -6.60 14.12
C LYS A 86 -16.11 -6.47 13.19
N LYS A 87 -17.31 -6.54 13.75
CA LYS A 87 -18.54 -6.29 12.98
C LYS A 87 -18.60 -4.82 12.52
N PRO A 88 -19.20 -4.55 11.34
CA PRO A 88 -19.88 -5.49 10.41
C PRO A 88 -18.94 -6.23 9.46
N TYR A 89 -17.63 -5.97 9.50
CA TYR A 89 -16.66 -6.59 8.62
C TYR A 89 -16.59 -8.12 8.75
N LEU A 90 -16.11 -8.75 7.70
CA LEU A 90 -15.89 -10.19 7.65
C LEU A 90 -14.40 -10.53 7.61
N SER A 91 -14.03 -11.68 8.17
CA SER A 91 -12.66 -12.19 8.07
C SER A 91 -12.20 -12.30 6.61
N CYS A 92 -10.92 -12.07 6.41
CA CYS A 92 -10.26 -12.31 5.13
C CYS A 92 -8.81 -12.81 5.32
N ILE A 93 -8.47 -13.29 6.50
CA ILE A 93 -7.12 -13.78 6.83
C ILE A 93 -6.70 -14.95 5.94
N GLU A 94 -7.61 -15.82 5.56
CA GLU A 94 -7.37 -16.95 4.67
C GLU A 94 -6.86 -16.54 3.28
N TYR A 95 -7.27 -15.36 2.80
CA TYR A 95 -6.78 -14.82 1.53
C TYR A 95 -5.37 -14.21 1.67
N LEU A 96 -5.02 -13.70 2.84
CA LEU A 96 -3.64 -13.32 3.11
C LEU A 96 -2.73 -14.55 3.24
N ASP A 97 -3.21 -15.64 3.86
CA ASP A 97 -2.51 -16.94 3.86
C ASP A 97 -2.30 -17.46 2.44
N PHE A 98 -3.34 -17.36 1.60
CA PHE A 98 -3.26 -17.71 0.18
C PHE A 98 -2.22 -16.85 -0.56
N ALA A 99 -2.12 -15.55 -0.24
CA ALA A 99 -1.12 -14.67 -0.82
C ALA A 99 0.30 -15.10 -0.45
N PHE A 100 0.57 -15.39 0.81
CA PHE A 100 1.88 -15.86 1.27
C PHE A 100 2.27 -17.19 0.62
N LYS A 101 1.36 -18.16 0.56
CA LYS A 101 1.59 -19.44 -0.12
C LYS A 101 1.97 -19.25 -1.59
N ASN A 102 1.29 -18.35 -2.31
CA ASN A 102 1.62 -18.06 -3.71
C ASN A 102 2.91 -17.24 -3.84
N ALA A 103 3.17 -16.30 -2.93
CA ALA A 103 4.41 -15.55 -2.92
C ALA A 103 5.62 -16.47 -2.74
N GLU A 104 5.58 -17.41 -1.81
CA GLU A 104 6.62 -18.44 -1.63
C GLU A 104 6.78 -19.31 -2.90
N LYS A 105 5.67 -19.77 -3.47
CA LYS A 105 5.68 -20.59 -4.70
C LYS A 105 6.36 -19.89 -5.88
N PHE A 106 6.18 -18.58 -6.04
CA PHE A 106 6.70 -17.82 -7.18
C PHE A 106 7.93 -16.99 -6.86
N GLY A 107 8.48 -17.07 -5.62
CA GLY A 107 9.63 -16.28 -5.19
C GLY A 107 9.34 -14.77 -5.23
N LEU A 108 8.20 -14.36 -4.67
CA LEU A 108 7.79 -12.97 -4.48
C LEU A 108 7.94 -12.57 -3.02
N GLU A 109 8.26 -11.31 -2.77
CA GLU A 109 8.32 -10.72 -1.44
C GLU A 109 6.99 -10.00 -1.11
N VAL A 110 6.62 -9.96 0.16
CA VAL A 110 5.35 -9.41 0.64
C VAL A 110 5.58 -8.32 1.68
N ILE A 111 4.98 -7.17 1.47
CA ILE A 111 4.74 -6.16 2.50
C ILE A 111 3.29 -6.33 2.96
N ILE A 112 3.10 -6.56 4.25
CA ILE A 112 1.78 -6.42 4.87
C ILE A 112 1.59 -4.94 5.18
N ASP A 113 0.64 -4.31 4.52
CA ASP A 113 0.32 -2.91 4.71
C ASP A 113 -0.91 -2.75 5.62
N PHE A 114 -0.71 -2.23 6.83
CA PHE A 114 -1.82 -1.93 7.73
C PHE A 114 -2.57 -0.68 7.25
N HIS A 115 -3.44 -0.90 6.27
CA HIS A 115 -4.08 0.12 5.44
C HIS A 115 -5.31 0.76 6.09
N GLY A 116 -6.09 -0.01 6.83
CA GLY A 116 -7.28 0.45 7.53
C GLY A 116 -7.18 0.18 9.03
N ALA A 117 -6.99 1.23 9.82
CA ALA A 117 -6.82 1.13 11.27
C ALA A 117 -8.12 1.32 12.04
N ALA A 118 -8.17 0.79 13.27
CA ALA A 118 -9.32 0.97 14.16
C ALA A 118 -9.59 2.47 14.39
N GLY A 119 -10.82 2.89 14.16
CA GLY A 119 -11.23 4.29 14.27
C GLY A 119 -10.80 5.18 13.09
N SER A 120 -10.29 4.60 12.01
CA SER A 120 -9.81 5.29 10.81
C SER A 120 -8.72 6.34 11.09
N GLN A 121 -7.59 6.22 10.44
CA GLN A 121 -6.45 7.12 10.59
C GLN A 121 -6.52 8.38 9.72
N ASN A 122 -7.45 8.45 8.76
CA ASN A 122 -7.48 9.55 7.78
C ASN A 122 -8.87 9.91 7.25
N SER A 123 -9.93 9.30 7.80
CA SER A 123 -11.32 9.58 7.38
C SER A 123 -11.63 9.26 5.91
N LYS A 124 -10.75 8.51 5.21
CA LYS A 124 -10.94 8.15 3.80
C LYS A 124 -11.62 6.79 3.67
N GLN A 125 -12.24 6.56 2.51
CA GLN A 125 -12.90 5.27 2.21
C GLN A 125 -11.93 4.08 2.28
N HIS A 126 -10.69 4.27 1.83
CA HIS A 126 -9.66 3.24 1.85
C HIS A 126 -9.17 2.86 3.26
N SER A 127 -9.49 3.63 4.31
CA SER A 127 -9.30 3.21 5.70
C SER A 127 -10.41 2.28 6.21
N GLY A 128 -11.34 1.89 5.34
CA GLY A 128 -12.45 0.98 5.61
C GLY A 128 -13.74 1.64 6.09
N GLN A 129 -13.68 2.89 6.61
CA GLN A 129 -14.83 3.65 7.07
C GLN A 129 -14.63 5.15 6.81
N LYS A 130 -15.32 5.69 5.81
CA LYS A 130 -15.27 7.13 5.50
C LYS A 130 -15.97 7.97 6.57
N GLY A 131 -15.44 9.17 6.82
CA GLY A 131 -16.03 10.16 7.73
C GLY A 131 -15.62 10.00 9.19
N LEU A 132 -15.23 8.81 9.63
CA LEU A 132 -14.69 8.61 10.98
C LEU A 132 -13.19 8.94 11.00
N MET A 133 -12.72 9.65 12.03
CA MET A 133 -11.28 9.86 12.28
C MET A 133 -11.02 9.85 13.80
N GLU A 134 -10.90 8.66 14.35
CA GLU A 134 -10.73 8.44 15.78
C GLU A 134 -9.50 7.55 16.12
N TRP A 135 -8.67 7.23 15.15
CA TRP A 135 -7.49 6.40 15.37
C TRP A 135 -6.55 6.98 16.45
N TYR A 136 -6.49 8.31 16.57
CA TYR A 136 -5.66 8.98 17.59
C TYR A 136 -6.04 8.65 19.03
N LYS A 137 -7.23 8.12 19.29
CA LYS A 137 -7.65 7.64 20.62
C LYS A 137 -6.82 6.43 21.02
N SER A 138 -6.32 6.40 22.26
CA SER A 138 -5.44 5.34 22.79
C SER A 138 -6.02 3.93 22.64
N SER A 139 -7.34 3.79 22.84
CA SER A 139 -8.04 2.51 22.66
C SER A 139 -7.98 1.99 21.22
N ASN A 140 -8.08 2.86 20.20
CA ASN A 140 -7.99 2.48 18.81
C ASN A 140 -6.55 2.19 18.39
N GLN A 141 -5.58 2.93 18.91
CA GLN A 141 -4.16 2.60 18.73
C GLN A 141 -3.81 1.24 19.33
N SER A 142 -4.31 0.94 20.54
CA SER A 142 -4.10 -0.37 21.17
C SER A 142 -4.70 -1.51 20.36
N LYS A 143 -5.92 -1.36 19.81
CA LYS A 143 -6.53 -2.33 18.90
C LYS A 143 -5.69 -2.52 17.63
N SER A 144 -5.17 -1.42 17.07
CA SER A 144 -4.30 -1.47 15.88
C SER A 144 -3.01 -2.24 16.18
N LEU A 145 -2.35 -1.98 17.31
CA LEU A 145 -1.14 -2.69 17.73
C LEU A 145 -1.40 -4.19 17.97
N GLN A 146 -2.56 -4.57 18.53
CA GLN A 146 -2.94 -5.97 18.70
C GLN A 146 -3.05 -6.70 17.36
N VAL A 147 -3.60 -6.04 16.33
CA VAL A 147 -3.70 -6.63 14.98
C VAL A 147 -2.31 -6.78 14.36
N ILE A 148 -1.45 -5.75 14.48
CA ILE A 148 -0.06 -5.82 14.01
C ILE A 148 0.69 -6.97 14.72
N GLU A 149 0.48 -7.16 16.04
CA GLU A 149 1.10 -8.28 16.77
C GLU A 149 0.65 -9.64 16.25
N ARG A 150 -0.65 -9.82 16.00
CA ARG A 150 -1.19 -11.05 15.43
C ARG A 150 -0.63 -11.34 14.03
N LEU A 151 -0.50 -10.31 13.19
CA LEU A 151 0.11 -10.43 11.86
C LEU A 151 1.58 -10.78 11.95
N ALA A 152 2.36 -10.07 12.79
CA ALA A 152 3.77 -10.35 13.01
C ALA A 152 4.02 -11.76 13.56
N LYS A 153 3.19 -12.22 14.50
CA LYS A 153 3.25 -13.58 15.03
C LYS A 153 2.95 -14.63 13.97
N ARG A 154 1.97 -14.37 13.07
CA ARG A 154 1.54 -15.33 12.06
C ARG A 154 2.55 -15.46 10.92
N TYR A 155 3.07 -14.34 10.43
CA TYR A 155 3.89 -14.29 9.21
C TYR A 155 5.37 -14.03 9.45
N GLY A 156 5.77 -13.71 10.68
CA GLY A 156 7.13 -13.27 11.00
C GLY A 156 8.25 -14.26 10.68
N LYS A 157 7.92 -15.53 10.44
CA LYS A 157 8.86 -16.59 10.03
C LYS A 157 8.73 -16.97 8.55
N SER A 158 7.81 -16.35 7.79
CA SER A 158 7.69 -16.63 6.36
C SER A 158 8.90 -16.08 5.59
N PRO A 159 9.50 -16.88 4.72
CA PRO A 159 10.62 -16.43 3.88
C PRO A 159 10.21 -15.35 2.87
N SER A 160 8.91 -15.21 2.59
CA SER A 160 8.39 -14.19 1.70
C SER A 160 8.06 -12.86 2.41
N LEU A 161 8.17 -12.77 3.74
CA LEU A 161 7.87 -11.52 4.43
C LEU A 161 9.01 -10.52 4.28
N TYR A 162 8.84 -9.53 3.39
CA TYR A 162 9.76 -8.40 3.26
C TYR A 162 9.62 -7.42 4.42
N GLY A 163 8.38 -7.07 4.81
CA GLY A 163 8.15 -6.09 5.86
C GLY A 163 6.69 -5.94 6.29
N ILE A 164 6.52 -5.22 7.40
CA ILE A 164 5.21 -4.83 7.91
C ILE A 164 5.16 -3.30 7.97
N GLU A 165 4.21 -2.72 7.25
CA GLU A 165 3.89 -1.30 7.33
C GLU A 165 2.91 -1.07 8.46
N LEU A 166 3.31 -0.21 9.39
CA LEU A 166 2.60 -0.03 10.65
C LEU A 166 1.33 0.80 10.54
N LEU A 167 1.23 1.68 9.54
CA LEU A 167 0.05 2.50 9.31
C LEU A 167 0.12 3.20 7.95
N ASN A 168 -0.83 2.95 7.07
CA ASN A 168 -0.97 3.64 5.80
C ASN A 168 -1.54 5.05 5.97
N GLU A 169 -0.97 6.04 5.30
CA GLU A 169 -1.46 7.41 5.13
C GLU A 169 -2.16 8.03 6.36
N PRO A 170 -1.51 8.14 7.52
CA PRO A 170 -2.10 8.84 8.65
C PRO A 170 -2.34 10.31 8.30
N ASP A 171 -3.49 10.87 8.73
CA ASP A 171 -3.85 12.26 8.45
C ASP A 171 -2.80 13.24 8.99
N SER A 172 -2.57 14.30 8.23
CA SER A 172 -1.58 15.32 8.57
C SER A 172 -1.88 16.11 9.85
N SER A 173 -3.11 16.07 10.36
CA SER A 173 -3.52 16.67 11.63
C SER A 173 -3.08 15.86 12.86
N ILE A 174 -2.76 14.56 12.69
CA ILE A 174 -2.26 13.73 13.80
C ILE A 174 -0.90 14.26 14.25
N PRO A 175 -0.74 14.57 15.58
CA PRO A 175 0.50 15.09 16.10
C PRO A 175 1.68 14.13 15.88
N TYR A 176 2.85 14.68 15.53
CA TYR A 176 4.07 13.88 15.31
C TYR A 176 4.38 12.95 16.48
N LYS A 177 4.31 13.46 17.72
CA LYS A 177 4.60 12.66 18.91
C LYS A 177 3.68 11.45 19.02
N THR A 178 2.40 11.60 18.76
CA THR A 178 1.42 10.50 18.76
C THR A 178 1.80 9.42 17.77
N LEU A 179 2.14 9.82 16.54
CA LEU A 179 2.53 8.91 15.48
C LEU A 179 3.89 8.27 15.74
N TYR A 180 4.85 9.04 16.24
CA TYR A 180 6.17 8.54 16.63
C TYR A 180 6.08 7.47 17.72
N ASP A 181 5.32 7.74 18.79
CA ASP A 181 5.13 6.80 19.90
C ASP A 181 4.46 5.50 19.42
N PHE A 182 3.49 5.61 18.52
CA PHE A 182 2.85 4.45 17.90
C PHE A 182 3.86 3.62 17.08
N TYR A 183 4.67 4.26 16.25
CA TYR A 183 5.70 3.57 15.46
C TYR A 183 6.76 2.89 16.32
N VAL A 184 7.17 3.51 17.43
CA VAL A 184 8.10 2.87 18.37
C VAL A 184 7.49 1.62 19.00
N LYS A 185 6.21 1.68 19.41
CA LYS A 185 5.49 0.50 19.94
C LYS A 185 5.34 -0.59 18.88
N GLY A 186 4.92 -0.23 17.67
CA GLY A 186 4.80 -1.16 16.54
C GLY A 186 6.13 -1.81 16.18
N TYR A 187 7.23 -1.03 16.14
CA TYR A 187 8.58 -1.57 15.93
C TYR A 187 8.93 -2.66 16.95
N LYS A 188 8.72 -2.39 18.24
CA LYS A 188 9.01 -3.37 19.29
C LYS A 188 8.19 -4.65 19.13
N ILE A 189 6.92 -4.52 18.73
CA ILE A 189 6.04 -5.66 18.44
C ILE A 189 6.58 -6.48 17.27
N VAL A 190 6.91 -5.85 16.15
CA VAL A 190 7.44 -6.56 14.97
C VAL A 190 8.74 -7.27 15.34
N ARG A 191 9.67 -6.63 16.04
CA ARG A 191 10.95 -7.24 16.46
C ARG A 191 10.81 -8.40 17.46
N LYS A 192 9.70 -8.50 18.17
CA LYS A 192 9.41 -9.65 19.05
C LYS A 192 9.16 -10.94 18.28
N TYR A 193 8.65 -10.87 17.05
CA TYR A 193 8.22 -12.03 16.27
C TYR A 193 8.95 -12.18 14.92
N CYS A 194 9.60 -11.14 14.45
CA CYS A 194 10.28 -11.11 13.16
C CYS A 194 11.78 -10.84 13.34
N SER A 195 12.60 -11.41 12.45
CA SER A 195 14.02 -11.14 12.39
C SER A 195 14.34 -9.67 12.08
N GLU A 196 15.59 -9.26 12.29
CA GLU A 196 16.08 -7.92 11.92
C GLU A 196 16.06 -7.65 10.40
N GLU A 197 15.99 -8.70 9.59
CA GLU A 197 15.92 -8.60 8.13
C GLU A 197 14.54 -8.16 7.63
N VAL A 198 13.48 -8.45 8.39
CA VAL A 198 12.13 -7.97 8.06
C VAL A 198 12.06 -6.46 8.27
N ALA A 199 11.69 -5.71 7.25
CA ALA A 199 11.57 -4.26 7.33
C ALA A 199 10.38 -3.84 8.21
N VAL A 200 10.58 -2.82 9.05
CA VAL A 200 9.49 -2.10 9.70
C VAL A 200 9.25 -0.82 8.91
N ILE A 201 8.09 -0.75 8.27
CA ILE A 201 7.79 0.33 7.33
C ILE A 201 6.87 1.33 8.02
N ILE A 202 7.17 2.61 7.86
CA ILE A 202 6.41 3.71 8.43
C ILE A 202 6.02 4.71 7.34
N SER A 203 4.78 5.16 7.35
CA SER A 203 4.32 6.21 6.44
C SER A 203 4.91 7.57 6.80
N ASP A 204 5.21 8.37 5.78
CA ASP A 204 5.79 9.70 5.92
C ASP A 204 4.78 10.78 6.37
N GLN A 205 3.49 10.47 6.42
CA GLN A 205 2.43 11.45 6.70
C GLN A 205 2.45 12.62 5.68
N PHE A 206 2.88 12.39 4.44
CA PHE A 206 3.12 13.42 3.41
C PHE A 206 4.12 14.53 3.84
N ARG A 207 4.99 14.23 4.82
CA ARG A 207 6.02 15.12 5.37
C ARG A 207 7.37 14.39 5.50
N PRO A 208 7.96 13.88 4.41
CA PRO A 208 9.07 12.92 4.47
C PRO A 208 10.32 13.48 5.17
N PHE A 209 10.59 14.77 5.04
CA PHE A 209 11.73 15.40 5.69
C PHE A 209 11.67 15.42 7.23
N ARG A 210 10.47 15.30 7.80
CA ARG A 210 10.25 15.27 9.25
C ARG A 210 10.83 14.02 9.91
N TRP A 211 10.90 12.90 9.16
CA TRP A 211 11.32 11.60 9.67
C TRP A 211 12.83 11.35 9.60
N ARG A 212 13.58 12.24 8.94
CA ARG A 212 15.03 12.08 8.69
C ARG A 212 15.87 11.89 9.95
N LEU A 213 15.56 12.57 11.04
CA LEU A 213 16.37 12.58 12.27
C LEU A 213 15.83 11.66 13.37
N GLY A 214 14.72 10.97 13.11
CA GLY A 214 14.00 10.18 14.11
C GLY A 214 14.38 8.70 14.12
N LEU A 215 13.48 7.88 13.60
CA LEU A 215 13.50 6.43 13.77
C LEU A 215 14.63 5.72 13.02
N GLY A 216 14.99 6.20 11.82
CA GLY A 216 15.96 5.50 10.95
C GLY A 216 17.37 5.39 11.53
N LYS A 217 17.81 6.31 12.38
CA LYS A 217 19.12 6.24 13.06
C LYS A 217 19.07 5.43 14.36
N ARG A 218 17.90 5.35 14.98
CA ARG A 218 17.73 4.74 16.31
C ARG A 218 17.39 3.26 16.25
N PHE A 219 16.74 2.83 15.16
CA PHE A 219 16.18 1.49 15.03
C PHE A 219 16.65 0.82 13.73
N LYS A 220 17.01 -0.45 13.81
CA LYS A 220 17.51 -1.23 12.66
C LYS A 220 16.37 -1.54 11.68
N ASN A 221 16.69 -1.44 10.39
CA ASN A 221 15.82 -1.78 9.27
C ASN A 221 14.42 -1.14 9.34
N VAL A 222 14.39 0.16 9.67
CA VAL A 222 13.20 1.00 9.50
C VAL A 222 13.25 1.65 8.12
N VAL A 223 12.16 1.55 7.37
CA VAL A 223 12.01 2.07 6.01
C VAL A 223 10.90 3.11 6.00
N LEU A 224 11.16 4.26 5.38
CA LEU A 224 10.16 5.30 5.19
C LEU A 224 9.39 5.06 3.91
N ASP A 225 8.09 4.87 4.01
CA ASP A 225 7.19 4.81 2.87
C ASP A 225 6.74 6.21 2.47
N ILE A 226 6.88 6.51 1.17
CA ILE A 226 6.50 7.78 0.56
C ILE A 226 5.55 7.49 -0.60
N HIS A 227 4.41 8.19 -0.63
CA HIS A 227 3.44 8.12 -1.72
C HIS A 227 3.62 9.31 -2.67
N LEU A 228 3.90 9.02 -3.94
CA LEU A 228 4.26 10.04 -4.93
C LEU A 228 3.23 10.12 -6.07
N TYR A 229 2.34 11.11 -5.97
CA TYR A 229 1.32 11.40 -6.97
C TYR A 229 1.39 12.86 -7.44
N GLN A 230 1.09 13.09 -8.73
CA GLN A 230 1.01 14.44 -9.31
C GLN A 230 -0.40 14.81 -9.78
N ILE A 231 -1.42 14.17 -9.20
CA ILE A 231 -2.84 14.36 -9.58
C ILE A 231 -3.69 14.97 -8.47
N PHE A 232 -3.22 14.91 -7.23
CA PHE A 232 -3.97 15.42 -6.09
C PHE A 232 -3.59 16.88 -5.78
N GLY A 233 -4.57 17.63 -5.28
CA GLY A 233 -4.40 19.04 -4.89
C GLY A 233 -4.42 20.04 -6.06
N LYS A 234 -4.83 21.28 -5.78
CA LYS A 234 -5.02 22.33 -6.80
C LYS A 234 -3.76 22.59 -7.64
N ARG A 235 -2.58 22.69 -6.99
CA ARG A 235 -1.30 22.95 -7.65
C ARG A 235 -0.92 21.83 -8.64
N ASN A 236 -1.14 20.57 -8.29
CA ASN A 236 -0.82 19.44 -9.17
C ASN A 236 -1.79 19.38 -10.37
N LYS A 237 -3.07 19.66 -10.14
CA LYS A 237 -4.10 19.66 -11.19
C LYS A 237 -3.85 20.69 -12.29
N SER A 238 -3.18 21.81 -11.98
CA SER A 238 -2.87 22.86 -12.95
C SER A 238 -1.57 22.62 -13.74
N ARG A 239 -0.73 21.66 -13.37
CA ARG A 239 0.56 21.41 -14.01
C ARG A 239 0.43 20.88 -15.43
N LYS A 240 1.25 21.45 -16.33
CA LYS A 240 1.45 20.92 -17.69
C LYS A 240 2.31 19.65 -17.62
N TYR A 241 2.17 18.77 -18.61
CA TYR A 241 2.96 17.53 -18.72
C TYR A 241 4.47 17.76 -18.55
N ARG A 242 5.03 18.76 -19.25
CA ARG A 242 6.44 19.14 -19.16
C ARG A 242 6.89 19.43 -17.71
N GLN A 243 6.05 20.09 -16.94
CA GLN A 243 6.34 20.38 -15.51
C GLN A 243 6.29 19.11 -14.65
N GLN A 244 5.38 18.18 -14.95
CA GLN A 244 5.33 16.89 -14.27
C GLN A 244 6.61 16.08 -14.50
N ILE A 245 7.11 16.04 -15.75
CA ILE A 245 8.37 15.40 -16.10
C ILE A 245 9.56 16.04 -15.34
N GLN A 246 9.64 17.37 -15.29
CA GLN A 246 10.70 18.08 -14.57
C GLN A 246 10.71 17.74 -13.07
N ILE A 247 9.53 17.63 -12.46
CA ILE A 247 9.40 17.25 -11.04
C ILE A 247 9.95 15.83 -10.82
N VAL A 248 9.59 14.87 -11.66
CA VAL A 248 10.13 13.50 -11.55
C VAL A 248 11.65 13.49 -11.71
N LYS A 249 12.16 14.15 -12.77
CA LYS A 249 13.57 14.13 -13.12
C LYS A 249 14.48 14.78 -12.09
N TYR A 250 14.04 15.87 -11.47
CA TYR A 250 14.91 16.69 -10.62
C TYR A 250 14.43 16.74 -9.17
N VAL A 251 13.16 17.06 -8.92
CA VAL A 251 12.68 17.29 -7.55
C VAL A 251 12.56 15.99 -6.77
N TRP A 252 11.87 14.99 -7.30
CA TRP A 252 11.72 13.72 -6.60
C TRP A 252 13.05 13.01 -6.40
N ARG A 253 13.89 12.95 -7.42
CA ARG A 253 15.24 12.34 -7.29
C ARG A 253 16.08 13.01 -6.22
N LEU A 254 16.08 14.36 -6.19
CA LEU A 254 16.79 15.11 -5.16
C LEU A 254 16.24 14.84 -3.76
N HIS A 255 14.91 14.90 -3.59
CA HIS A 255 14.27 14.62 -2.31
C HIS A 255 14.57 13.20 -1.81
N ILE A 256 14.39 12.19 -2.65
CA ILE A 256 14.72 10.80 -2.35
C ILE A 256 16.19 10.68 -1.92
N TRP A 257 17.10 11.24 -2.70
CA TRP A 257 18.54 11.21 -2.40
C TRP A 257 18.87 11.86 -1.04
N ILE A 258 18.27 13.01 -0.72
CA ILE A 258 18.48 13.68 0.58
C ILE A 258 17.95 12.82 1.74
N ILE A 259 16.74 12.25 1.60
CA ILE A 259 16.10 11.47 2.66
C ILE A 259 16.86 10.18 2.91
N GLN A 260 17.29 9.49 1.88
CA GLN A 260 18.01 8.21 1.97
C GLN A 260 19.37 8.28 2.69
N ARG A 261 19.92 9.47 2.91
CA ARG A 261 21.11 9.66 3.73
C ARG A 261 20.89 9.35 5.21
N THR A 262 19.64 9.30 5.64
CA THR A 262 19.29 9.14 7.06
C THR A 262 18.32 7.99 7.33
N ILE A 263 17.45 7.67 6.36
CA ILE A 263 16.48 6.59 6.45
C ILE A 263 16.24 5.99 5.06
N PRO A 264 16.28 4.65 4.90
CA PRO A 264 15.94 4.01 3.64
C PRO A 264 14.52 4.37 3.19
N VAL A 265 14.31 4.52 1.88
CA VAL A 265 13.02 4.91 1.29
C VAL A 265 12.43 3.76 0.48
N LEU A 266 11.14 3.54 0.65
CA LEU A 266 10.24 2.80 -0.23
C LEU A 266 9.30 3.80 -0.91
N ILE A 267 8.96 3.60 -2.16
CA ILE A 267 7.84 4.30 -2.80
C ILE A 267 6.64 3.34 -2.79
N GLY A 268 5.88 3.36 -1.68
CA GLY A 268 4.79 2.39 -1.47
C GLY A 268 3.62 2.59 -2.40
N GLU A 269 3.40 3.84 -2.86
CA GLU A 269 2.36 4.10 -3.86
C GLU A 269 2.80 5.15 -4.89
N TRP A 270 2.53 4.84 -6.15
CA TRP A 270 2.65 5.72 -7.30
C TRP A 270 1.85 5.19 -8.48
N SER A 271 1.59 6.01 -9.49
CA SER A 271 0.93 5.56 -10.73
C SER A 271 1.34 6.38 -11.95
N ALA A 272 1.03 5.85 -13.13
CA ALA A 272 1.20 6.56 -14.39
C ALA A 272 0.04 7.53 -14.70
N VAL A 273 -0.90 7.69 -13.78
CA VAL A 273 -2.05 8.59 -13.97
C VAL A 273 -1.59 10.04 -13.96
N SER A 274 -2.15 10.81 -14.88
CA SER A 274 -1.95 12.24 -15.00
C SER A 274 -3.29 12.97 -15.14
N ASN A 275 -3.34 14.22 -14.71
CA ASN A 275 -4.53 15.07 -14.82
C ASN A 275 -4.89 15.48 -16.26
N LYS A 276 -3.98 15.28 -17.20
CA LYS A 276 -4.21 15.51 -18.63
C LYS A 276 -3.94 14.23 -19.36
N SER A 277 -4.70 13.98 -20.42
CA SER A 277 -4.45 12.84 -21.28
C SER A 277 -2.97 12.87 -21.70
N LEU A 278 -2.22 11.85 -21.27
CA LEU A 278 -0.82 11.68 -21.66
C LEU A 278 -0.71 11.18 -23.10
N GLY A 279 -1.82 10.71 -23.68
CA GLY A 279 -1.82 10.10 -25.01
C GLY A 279 -0.75 9.01 -25.09
N ASN A 280 0.14 9.13 -26.10
CA ASN A 280 1.27 8.20 -26.28
C ASN A 280 2.40 8.39 -25.25
N ASN A 281 2.35 9.41 -24.39
CA ASN A 281 3.41 9.73 -23.43
C ASN A 281 3.27 8.99 -22.08
N SER A 282 2.22 8.20 -21.87
CA SER A 282 2.00 7.48 -20.61
C SER A 282 3.15 6.51 -20.28
N GLN A 283 3.70 5.88 -21.31
CA GLN A 283 4.85 4.97 -21.20
C GLN A 283 6.12 5.73 -20.77
N GLU A 284 6.41 6.85 -21.40
CA GLU A 284 7.56 7.69 -21.05
C GLU A 284 7.46 8.15 -19.59
N TYR A 285 6.29 8.62 -19.19
CA TYR A 285 6.03 9.07 -17.81
C TYR A 285 6.21 7.95 -16.78
N MET A 286 5.72 6.74 -17.09
CA MET A 286 5.91 5.56 -16.25
C MET A 286 7.40 5.19 -16.14
N ASN A 287 8.12 5.13 -17.26
CA ASN A 287 9.54 4.78 -17.29
C ASN A 287 10.41 5.78 -16.52
N LEU A 288 10.11 7.08 -16.63
CA LEU A 288 10.82 8.13 -15.88
C LEU A 288 10.62 8.03 -14.38
N GLN A 289 9.42 7.70 -13.94
CA GLN A 289 9.13 7.44 -12.52
C GLN A 289 9.90 6.22 -12.02
N MET A 290 9.83 5.08 -12.72
CA MET A 290 10.59 3.87 -12.38
C MET A 290 12.09 4.15 -12.30
N GLN A 291 12.63 4.94 -13.23
CA GLN A 291 14.04 5.35 -13.19
C GLN A 291 14.35 6.24 -11.98
N ALA A 292 13.47 7.17 -11.63
CA ALA A 292 13.65 8.03 -10.46
C ALA A 292 13.66 7.23 -9.16
N PHE A 293 12.91 6.13 -9.09
CA PHE A 293 12.77 5.27 -7.90
C PHE A 293 13.82 4.15 -7.84
N SER A 294 14.64 3.96 -8.86
CA SER A 294 15.62 2.86 -8.96
C SER A 294 16.70 2.83 -7.88
N THR A 295 16.85 3.89 -7.10
CA THR A 295 17.80 3.98 -5.99
C THR A 295 17.17 3.72 -4.63
N THR A 296 15.85 3.52 -4.55
CA THR A 296 15.12 3.22 -3.31
C THR A 296 15.17 1.73 -2.97
N ARG A 297 14.67 1.35 -1.82
CA ARG A 297 14.49 -0.07 -1.43
C ARG A 297 13.57 -0.81 -2.39
N GLY A 298 12.62 -0.09 -2.98
CA GLY A 298 11.67 -0.61 -3.94
C GLY A 298 10.57 0.40 -4.21
N TRP A 299 9.66 0.01 -5.09
CA TRP A 299 8.46 0.76 -5.38
C TRP A 299 7.28 -0.18 -5.66
N CYS A 300 6.06 0.24 -5.32
CA CYS A 300 4.83 -0.51 -5.58
C CYS A 300 3.85 0.36 -6.35
N TYR A 301 3.48 -0.08 -7.55
CA TYR A 301 2.50 0.61 -8.39
C TYR A 301 1.11 0.51 -7.77
N TRP A 302 0.38 1.60 -7.68
CA TRP A 302 -1.01 1.63 -7.27
C TRP A 302 -1.92 1.70 -8.49
N THR A 303 -2.61 0.63 -8.87
CA THR A 303 -2.71 -0.70 -8.23
C THR A 303 -2.42 -1.80 -9.25
N TYR A 304 -2.31 -3.06 -8.85
CA TYR A 304 -2.04 -4.17 -9.77
C TYR A 304 -3.06 -4.24 -10.91
N LYS A 305 -4.35 -4.26 -10.59
CA LYS A 305 -5.43 -4.22 -11.58
C LYS A 305 -6.67 -3.53 -11.03
N THR A 306 -7.49 -3.02 -11.93
CA THR A 306 -8.80 -2.44 -11.70
C THR A 306 -9.83 -3.22 -12.50
N GLU A 307 -11.10 -3.18 -12.11
CA GLU A 307 -12.19 -3.83 -12.83
C GLU A 307 -12.31 -3.29 -14.26
N HIS A 308 -12.13 -1.99 -14.43
CA HIS A 308 -12.10 -1.35 -15.75
C HIS A 308 -10.66 -0.97 -16.11
N ASN A 309 -10.30 -1.18 -17.37
CA ASN A 309 -8.99 -0.82 -17.89
C ASN A 309 -8.71 0.68 -17.73
N SER A 310 -7.65 1.01 -17.03
CA SER A 310 -7.28 2.40 -16.77
C SER A 310 -5.79 2.52 -16.49
N SER A 311 -5.25 3.74 -16.55
CA SER A 311 -3.86 4.03 -16.18
C SER A 311 -3.55 3.78 -14.70
N TRP A 312 -4.54 3.51 -13.86
CA TRP A 312 -4.36 3.04 -12.50
C TRP A 312 -3.98 1.56 -12.43
N SER A 313 -4.28 0.75 -13.46
CA SER A 313 -3.94 -0.66 -13.51
C SER A 313 -2.53 -0.87 -14.04
N TYR A 314 -1.64 -1.43 -13.21
CA TYR A 314 -0.30 -1.86 -13.63
C TYR A 314 -0.39 -2.87 -14.77
N ARG A 315 -1.23 -3.90 -14.60
CA ARG A 315 -1.44 -4.94 -15.60
C ARG A 315 -1.86 -4.37 -16.95
N PHE A 316 -2.84 -3.46 -16.97
CA PHE A 316 -3.29 -2.81 -18.21
C PHE A 316 -2.16 -2.01 -18.89
N ASN A 317 -1.36 -1.26 -18.11
CA ASN A 317 -0.25 -0.51 -18.68
C ASN A 317 0.85 -1.42 -19.25
N ILE A 318 1.13 -2.55 -18.58
CA ILE A 318 2.11 -3.52 -19.07
C ILE A 318 1.60 -4.22 -20.33
N ASP A 319 0.37 -4.72 -20.33
CA ASP A 319 -0.22 -5.43 -21.47
C ASP A 319 -0.35 -4.51 -22.70
N LYS A 320 -0.71 -3.23 -22.50
CA LYS A 320 -0.86 -2.26 -23.59
C LYS A 320 0.47 -1.83 -24.22
N HIS A 321 1.53 -1.72 -23.44
CA HIS A 321 2.74 -1.06 -23.89
C HIS A 321 3.95 -1.99 -23.98
N HIS A 322 3.83 -3.26 -23.54
CA HIS A 322 4.97 -4.17 -23.39
C HIS A 322 6.21 -3.43 -22.85
N PRO A 323 6.13 -2.70 -21.73
CA PRO A 323 7.30 -2.05 -21.21
C PRO A 323 8.32 -3.14 -20.96
N ARG A 324 9.51 -3.01 -21.54
CA ARG A 324 10.62 -3.96 -21.43
C ARG A 324 11.08 -4.07 -19.97
N LEU A 325 10.27 -4.70 -19.13
CA LEU A 325 10.67 -5.16 -17.79
C LEU A 325 11.33 -6.54 -17.87
N LYS A 326 11.37 -7.12 -19.08
CA LYS A 326 12.13 -8.35 -19.37
C LYS A 326 13.60 -7.96 -19.53
N ARG A 327 14.33 -7.84 -18.43
CA ARG A 327 15.75 -8.16 -18.26
C ARG A 327 16.25 -7.76 -16.87
#